data_da456e8380a450e7367b5687864e69d3
#
_entry.id   da456e8380a450e7367b5687864e69d3
#
_cell.length_a   1.000
_cell.length_b   1.000
_cell.length_c   1.000
_cell.angle_alpha   90.00
_cell.angle_beta   90.00
_cell.angle_gamma   90.00
#
_symmetry.space_group_name_H-M   'P 1'
#
loop_
_entity.id
_entity.type
_entity.pdbx_description
1 polymer ?
#
loop_
_entity_poly.entity_id
_entity_poly.type
_entity_poly.pdbx_seq_one_letter_code
_entity_poly.pdbx_strand_id
1 'polypeptide(L)' 'HDIVFGTSFGFMEPMAKVAAKNPDTIFMHATGYMGADNMDNYVCRGYQARYLTGVAAGLLTKTNNIGVVGSHPIPEIVR' A
#
# COMPACT_ATOMS: atom_id res chain seq x y z
N HIS A 1 14.73 -10.85 -15.27
CA HIS A 1 13.34 -10.50 -15.54
C HIS A 1 13.24 -9.07 -16.06
N ASP A 2 12.25 -8.80 -16.85
CA ASP A 2 12.06 -7.48 -17.45
C ASP A 2 11.28 -6.56 -16.49
N ILE A 3 10.30 -7.10 -15.77
CA ILE A 3 9.47 -6.36 -14.81
C ILE A 3 9.35 -7.19 -13.53
N VAL A 4 9.51 -6.52 -12.39
CA VAL A 4 9.36 -7.14 -11.07
C VAL A 4 8.33 -6.36 -10.28
N PHE A 5 7.34 -7.05 -9.75
CA PHE A 5 6.33 -6.47 -8.88
C PHE A 5 6.61 -6.87 -7.43
N GLY A 6 6.62 -5.90 -6.55
CA GLY A 6 6.74 -6.14 -5.12
C GLY A 6 5.54 -5.60 -4.38
N THR A 7 5.13 -6.29 -3.34
CA THR A 7 4.01 -5.88 -2.50
C THR A 7 4.48 -5.80 -1.05
N SER A 8 3.73 -5.08 -0.23
CA SER A 8 4.01 -4.86 1.18
C SER A 8 5.09 -3.81 1.44
N PHE A 9 4.84 -3.04 2.48
CA PHE A 9 5.70 -1.93 2.89
C PHE A 9 7.13 -2.38 3.20
N GLY A 10 7.29 -3.56 3.80
CA GLY A 10 8.60 -4.07 4.19
C GLY A 10 9.55 -4.38 3.03
N PHE A 11 9.05 -4.52 1.82
CA PHE A 11 9.89 -4.76 0.65
C PHE A 11 10.35 -3.49 -0.05
N MET A 12 9.88 -2.32 0.38
CA MET A 12 10.15 -1.07 -0.31
C MET A 12 11.65 -0.72 -0.36
N GLU A 13 12.32 -0.70 0.78
CA GLU A 13 13.74 -0.37 0.84
C GLU A 13 14.64 -1.41 0.14
N PRO A 14 14.47 -2.71 0.41
CA PRO A 14 15.24 -3.72 -0.32
C PRO A 14 15.03 -3.65 -1.83
N MET A 15 13.81 -3.38 -2.27
CA MET A 15 13.48 -3.24 -3.69
C MET A 15 14.19 -2.04 -4.31
N ALA A 16 14.23 -0.91 -3.62
CA ALA A 16 14.94 0.27 -4.08
C ALA A 16 16.44 0.01 -4.23
N LYS A 17 17.04 -0.73 -3.30
CA LYS A 17 18.45 -1.11 -3.37
C LYS A 17 18.75 -2.00 -4.56
N VAL A 18 17.89 -2.99 -4.80
CA VAL A 18 18.06 -3.91 -5.93
C VAL A 18 17.81 -3.19 -7.26
N ALA A 19 16.84 -2.29 -7.30
CA ALA A 19 16.55 -1.50 -8.51
C ALA A 19 17.76 -0.68 -8.94
N ALA A 20 18.50 -0.09 -7.98
CA ALA A 20 19.70 0.69 -8.27
C ALA A 20 20.81 -0.17 -8.89
N LYS A 21 20.84 -1.48 -8.60
CA LYS A 21 21.83 -2.42 -9.13
C LYS A 21 21.42 -3.05 -10.46
N ASN A 22 20.16 -2.91 -10.86
CA ASN A 22 19.60 -3.54 -12.06
C ASN A 22 18.84 -2.51 -12.90
N PRO A 23 19.53 -1.57 -13.56
CA PRO A 23 18.87 -0.43 -14.23
C PRO A 23 18.06 -0.84 -15.46
N ASP A 24 18.28 -2.02 -15.99
CA ASP A 24 17.55 -2.52 -17.17
C ASP A 24 16.25 -3.24 -16.80
N THR A 25 15.97 -3.42 -15.51
CA THR A 25 14.75 -4.06 -15.01
C THR A 25 13.84 -2.99 -14.43
N ILE A 26 12.54 -3.10 -14.73
CA ILE A 26 11.53 -2.19 -14.20
C ILE A 26 10.96 -2.80 -12.92
N PHE A 27 10.89 -1.99 -11.88
CA PHE A 27 10.35 -2.39 -10.57
C PHE A 27 9.09 -1.61 -10.26
N MET A 28 8.04 -2.31 -9.87
CA MET A 28 6.76 -1.71 -9.47
C MET A 28 6.44 -2.16 -8.06
N HIS A 29 6.25 -1.21 -7.15
CA HIS A 29 5.97 -1.49 -5.75
C HIS A 29 4.56 -1.04 -5.38
N ALA A 30 3.77 -1.94 -4.81
CA ALA A 30 2.42 -1.63 -4.34
C ALA A 30 2.49 -0.94 -2.97
N THR A 31 1.77 0.16 -2.85
CA THR A 31 1.52 0.89 -1.59
C THR A 31 2.74 1.53 -0.94
N GLY A 32 3.84 1.69 -1.67
CA GLY A 32 5.03 2.37 -1.17
C GLY A 32 5.05 3.87 -1.48
N TYR A 33 6.16 4.51 -1.18
CA TYR A 33 6.38 5.92 -1.52
C TYR A 33 7.80 6.19 -2.06
N MET A 34 8.70 5.23 -2.01
CA MET A 34 10.05 5.36 -2.56
C MET A 34 10.05 5.06 -4.05
N GLY A 35 10.80 5.83 -4.81
CA GLY A 35 10.93 5.64 -6.24
C GLY A 35 12.37 5.79 -6.70
N ALA A 36 12.63 5.37 -7.93
CA ALA A 36 13.91 5.52 -8.60
C ALA A 36 13.65 5.63 -10.10
N ASP A 37 14.71 5.76 -10.91
CA ASP A 37 14.55 5.88 -12.36
C ASP A 37 13.84 4.68 -12.99
N ASN A 38 14.03 3.49 -12.42
CA ASN A 38 13.42 2.25 -12.88
C ASN A 38 12.47 1.63 -11.84
N MET A 39 12.03 2.39 -10.86
CA MET A 39 11.11 1.94 -9.83
C MET A 39 10.02 2.97 -9.60
N ASP A 40 8.78 2.52 -9.57
CA ASP A 40 7.63 3.37 -9.28
C ASP A 40 6.68 2.65 -8.32
N ASN A 41 5.73 3.40 -7.79
CA ASN A 41 4.76 2.89 -6.83
C ASN A 41 3.36 3.06 -7.37
N TYR A 42 2.47 2.17 -6.96
CA TYR A 42 1.06 2.29 -7.27
C TYR A 42 0.24 1.95 -6.04
N VAL A 43 -0.94 2.52 -5.93
CA VAL A 43 -1.85 2.28 -4.82
C VAL A 43 -3.29 2.38 -5.30
N CYS A 44 -4.12 1.48 -4.82
CA CYS A 44 -5.55 1.56 -5.06
C CYS A 44 -6.18 2.63 -4.15
N ARG A 45 -7.29 3.20 -4.60
CA ARG A 45 -8.06 4.14 -3.78
C ARG A 45 -8.86 3.37 -2.72
N GLY A 46 -8.14 2.70 -1.82
CA GLY A 46 -8.74 1.85 -0.79
C GLY A 46 -9.69 2.61 0.15
N TYR A 47 -9.49 3.92 0.30
CA TYR A 47 -10.40 4.74 1.11
C TYR A 47 -11.84 4.71 0.59
N GLN A 48 -12.06 4.52 -0.71
CA GLN A 48 -13.40 4.42 -1.26
C GLN A 48 -14.08 3.12 -0.81
N ALA A 49 -13.36 2.01 -0.84
CA ALA A 49 -13.88 0.74 -0.32
C ALA A 49 -14.09 0.79 1.19
N ARG A 50 -13.17 1.43 1.92
CA ARG A 50 -13.29 1.61 3.37
C ARG A 50 -14.49 2.45 3.75
N TYR A 51 -14.80 3.46 2.95
CA TYR A 51 -16.02 4.25 3.15
C TYR A 51 -17.27 3.36 3.09
N LEU A 52 -17.35 2.49 2.08
CA LEU A 52 -18.47 1.57 1.94
C LEU A 52 -18.56 0.58 3.09
N THR A 53 -17.43 0.05 3.56
CA THR A 53 -17.41 -0.84 4.73
C THR A 53 -17.84 -0.10 6.00
N GLY A 54 -17.47 1.17 6.12
CA GLY A 54 -17.92 2.02 7.23
C GLY A 54 -19.42 2.23 7.22
N VAL A 55 -20.01 2.45 6.05
CA VAL A 55 -21.46 2.57 5.91
C VAL A 55 -22.15 1.28 6.33
N ALA A 56 -21.66 0.13 5.86
CA ALA A 56 -22.22 -1.17 6.22
C ALA A 56 -22.12 -1.43 7.73
N ALA A 57 -20.96 -1.12 8.34
CA ALA A 57 -20.77 -1.27 9.78
C ALA A 57 -21.71 -0.37 10.55
N GLY A 58 -21.91 0.87 10.10
CA GLY A 58 -22.84 1.81 10.74
C GLY A 58 -24.27 1.36 10.70
N LEU A 59 -24.69 0.71 9.61
CA LEU A 59 -26.05 0.18 9.48
C LEU A 59 -26.26 -1.08 10.33
N LEU A 60 -25.21 -1.86 10.56
CA LEU A 60 -25.31 -3.14 11.27
C LEU A 60 -25.01 -3.04 12.76
N THR A 61 -24.35 -1.98 13.21
CA THR A 61 -23.97 -1.85 14.63
C THR A 61 -25.20 -1.70 15.52
N LYS A 62 -25.15 -2.33 16.70
CA LYS A 62 -26.19 -2.23 17.71
C LYS A 62 -25.81 -1.32 18.86
N THR A 63 -24.50 -1.05 19.03
CA THR A 63 -23.97 -0.26 20.14
C THR A 63 -23.56 1.14 19.73
N ASN A 64 -23.49 1.44 18.43
CA ASN A 64 -22.95 2.67 17.85
C ASN A 64 -21.47 2.90 18.16
N ASN A 65 -20.79 1.86 18.61
CA ASN A 65 -19.34 1.88 18.84
C ASN A 65 -18.67 0.97 17.82
N ILE A 66 -17.78 1.55 17.00
CA ILE A 66 -17.06 0.83 15.98
C ILE A 66 -15.57 1.03 16.21
N GLY A 67 -14.83 -0.08 16.27
CA GLY A 67 -13.39 -0.04 16.43
C GLY A 67 -12.67 -0.40 15.14
N VAL A 68 -11.50 0.17 14.94
CA VAL A 68 -10.64 -0.12 13.80
C VAL A 68 -9.26 -0.46 14.34
N VAL A 69 -8.68 -1.56 13.86
CA VAL A 69 -7.32 -1.96 14.21
C VAL A 69 -6.43 -1.69 13.01
N GLY A 70 -5.49 -0.77 13.16
CA GLY A 70 -4.46 -0.50 12.17
C GLY A 70 -3.19 -1.26 12.52
N SER A 71 -2.50 -1.77 11.51
CA SER A 71 -1.30 -2.57 11.75
C SER A 71 -0.11 -1.72 12.22
N HIS A 72 0.16 -0.63 11.51
CA HIS A 72 1.26 0.29 11.81
C HIS A 72 0.88 1.71 11.35
N PRO A 73 1.45 2.76 11.96
CA PRO A 73 1.18 4.15 11.54
C PRO A 73 1.98 4.52 10.27
N ILE A 74 1.81 3.76 9.20
CA ILE A 74 2.44 4.01 7.90
C ILE A 74 1.44 4.71 6.96
N PRO A 75 1.92 5.36 5.89
CA PRO A 75 1.05 6.14 5.01
C PRO A 75 -0.16 5.38 4.45
N GLU A 76 0.01 4.10 4.14
CA GLU A 76 -1.06 3.25 3.64
C GLU A 76 -2.21 3.11 4.66
N ILE A 77 -1.87 2.98 5.93
CA ILE A 77 -2.85 2.70 7.00
C ILE A 77 -3.50 3.98 7.52
N VAL A 78 -2.72 5.07 7.60
CA VAL A 78 -3.19 6.35 8.13
C VAL A 78 -4.03 7.14 7.14
N ARG A 79 -3.83 6.88 5.86
CA ARG A 79 -4.48 7.56 4.73
C ARG A 79 -6.00 7.43 4.73
#